data_f534671e5b1f8d8ae03034a8a72f2d13
#
_entry.id   f534671e5b1f8d8ae03034a8a72f2d13
#
_cell.length_a   1.000
_cell.length_b   1.000
_cell.length_c   1.000
_cell.angle_alpha   90.00
_cell.angle_beta   90.00
_cell.angle_gamma   90.00
#
_symmetry.space_group_name_H-M   'P 1'
#
loop_
_entity.id
_entity.type
_entity.pdbx_description
1 polymer ?
#
loop_
_entity_poly.entity_id
_entity_poly.type
_entity_poly.pdbx_seq_one_letter_code
_entity_poly.pdbx_strand_id
1 'polypeptide(L)'
;MELKYMKNIPGEEVLELANLVEAAPGQVVSRTLAQNDHVSITLFAFDRGEEISTHASGGDAMVTVLEGTGRFTVDGVPHLASKGQCLVMPAGKPHAVFAQESFKMLLVVVFPEA
;
A
#
# COMPACT_ATOMS: atom_id res chain seq x y z
N MET A 1 -10.58 -14.61 -17.58
CA MET A 1 -11.82 -13.91 -17.27
C MET A 1 -11.58 -12.44 -16.99
N GLU A 2 -12.30 -11.58 -17.63
CA GLU A 2 -12.21 -10.14 -17.41
C GLU A 2 -13.03 -9.76 -16.16
N LEU A 3 -12.37 -9.08 -15.21
CA LEU A 3 -13.04 -8.63 -14.00
C LEU A 3 -13.76 -7.31 -14.25
N LYS A 4 -14.91 -7.12 -13.60
CA LYS A 4 -15.77 -5.95 -13.79
C LYS A 4 -15.38 -4.79 -12.87
N TYR A 5 -14.95 -5.09 -11.64
CA TYR A 5 -14.70 -4.08 -10.61
C TYR A 5 -13.25 -4.00 -10.15
N MET A 6 -12.43 -4.93 -10.57
CA MET A 6 -10.99 -4.93 -10.30
C MET A 6 -10.21 -5.03 -11.60
N LYS A 7 -8.94 -4.62 -11.57
CA LYS A 7 -8.04 -4.64 -12.73
C LYS A 7 -6.65 -5.07 -12.31
N ASN A 8 -5.82 -5.42 -13.28
CA ASN A 8 -4.41 -5.77 -13.08
C ASN A 8 -4.18 -6.96 -12.15
N ILE A 9 -5.18 -7.81 -12.02
CA ILE A 9 -5.14 -9.04 -11.24
C ILE A 9 -6.06 -10.06 -11.92
N PRO A 10 -5.65 -11.34 -12.05
CA PRO A 10 -6.53 -12.35 -12.62
C PRO A 10 -7.65 -12.73 -11.67
N GLY A 11 -8.80 -13.13 -12.24
CA GLY A 11 -9.90 -13.69 -11.48
C GLY A 11 -9.78 -15.20 -11.37
N GLU A 12 -10.42 -15.80 -10.37
CA GLU A 12 -10.58 -17.26 -10.21
C GLU A 12 -9.25 -18.02 -10.18
N GLU A 13 -8.19 -17.39 -9.68
CA GLU A 13 -6.85 -17.96 -9.65
C GLU A 13 -6.21 -17.66 -8.30
N VAL A 14 -5.65 -18.68 -7.66
CA VAL A 14 -4.91 -18.53 -6.41
C VAL A 14 -3.51 -18.01 -6.75
N LEU A 15 -3.10 -16.92 -6.08
CA LEU A 15 -1.82 -16.29 -6.32
C LEU A 15 -1.27 -15.65 -5.05
N GLU A 16 0.00 -15.30 -5.08
CA GLU A 16 0.63 -14.52 -4.03
C GLU A 16 0.70 -13.06 -4.46
N LEU A 17 0.10 -12.16 -3.68
CA LEU A 17 0.05 -10.73 -4.00
C LEU A 17 1.44 -10.13 -4.19
N ALA A 18 2.42 -10.57 -3.42
CA ALA A 18 3.79 -10.06 -3.51
C ALA A 18 4.41 -10.28 -4.90
N ASN A 19 3.94 -11.27 -5.66
CA ASN A 19 4.45 -11.56 -6.99
C ASN A 19 3.86 -10.68 -8.08
N LEU A 20 2.86 -9.87 -7.76
CA LEU A 20 2.23 -8.98 -8.73
C LEU A 20 2.97 -7.65 -8.90
N VAL A 21 3.93 -7.36 -8.04
CA VAL A 21 4.70 -6.12 -8.08
C VAL A 21 6.16 -6.41 -7.73
N GLU A 22 7.08 -5.76 -8.42
CA GLU A 22 8.52 -5.92 -8.19
C GLU A 22 9.17 -4.57 -7.94
N ALA A 23 10.09 -4.53 -6.96
CA ALA A 23 10.89 -3.35 -6.71
C ALA A 23 11.84 -3.10 -7.90
N ALA A 24 12.00 -1.84 -8.26
CA ALA A 24 12.96 -1.41 -9.27
C ALA A 24 13.96 -0.45 -8.64
N PRO A 25 15.25 -0.49 -9.05
CA PRO A 25 16.28 0.36 -8.44
C PRO A 25 15.90 1.84 -8.45
N GLY A 26 15.95 2.47 -7.27
CA GLY A 26 15.65 3.89 -7.10
C GLY A 26 14.20 4.27 -7.28
N GLN A 27 13.27 3.33 -7.21
CA GLN A 27 11.87 3.59 -7.52
C GLN A 27 10.90 3.07 -6.47
N VAL A 28 9.71 3.68 -6.45
CA VAL A 28 8.51 3.14 -5.86
C VAL A 28 7.62 2.71 -7.02
N VAL A 29 7.34 1.41 -7.12
CA VAL A 29 6.51 0.85 -8.18
C VAL A 29 5.13 0.55 -7.61
N SER A 30 4.08 0.94 -8.31
CA SER A 30 2.71 0.71 -7.87
C SER A 30 1.89 -0.06 -8.91
N ARG A 31 0.91 -0.80 -8.43
CA ARG A 31 -0.05 -1.51 -9.27
C ARG A 31 -1.44 -1.37 -8.65
N THR A 32 -2.29 -0.61 -9.30
CA THR A 32 -3.65 -0.36 -8.81
C THR A 32 -4.56 -1.52 -9.19
N LEU A 33 -5.25 -2.08 -8.20
CA LEU A 33 -6.17 -3.20 -8.39
C LEU A 33 -7.63 -2.76 -8.43
N ALA A 34 -7.96 -1.67 -7.76
CA ALA A 34 -9.29 -1.07 -7.78
C ALA A 34 -9.21 0.39 -7.34
N GLN A 35 -10.06 1.22 -7.91
CA GLN A 35 -10.15 2.62 -7.51
C GLN A 35 -11.51 3.17 -7.89
N ASN A 36 -12.25 3.65 -6.89
CA ASN A 36 -13.53 4.33 -7.07
C ASN A 36 -13.78 5.27 -5.89
N ASP A 37 -14.98 5.85 -5.80
CA ASP A 37 -15.31 6.81 -4.75
C ASP A 37 -15.38 6.20 -3.34
N HIS A 38 -15.40 4.87 -3.23
CA HIS A 38 -15.58 4.17 -1.95
C HIS A 38 -14.33 3.46 -1.49
N VAL A 39 -13.48 3.00 -2.42
CA VAL A 39 -12.30 2.20 -2.08
C VAL A 39 -11.18 2.40 -3.09
N SER A 40 -9.95 2.34 -2.59
CA SER A 40 -8.75 2.26 -3.43
C SER A 40 -7.92 1.09 -2.93
N ILE A 41 -7.46 0.23 -3.84
CA ILE A 41 -6.64 -0.93 -3.53
C ILE A 41 -5.42 -0.88 -4.44
N THR A 42 -4.22 -0.77 -3.85
CA THR A 42 -2.98 -0.63 -4.60
C THR A 42 -1.87 -1.47 -3.96
N LEU A 43 -1.11 -2.15 -4.80
CA LEU A 43 0.13 -2.81 -4.39
C LEU A 43 1.30 -1.86 -4.63
N PHE A 44 2.26 -1.85 -3.72
CA PHE A 44 3.49 -1.07 -3.84
C PHE A 44 4.71 -1.94 -3.60
N ALA A 45 5.75 -1.69 -4.37
CA ALA A 45 7.08 -2.23 -4.12
C ALA A 45 8.06 -1.06 -4.05
N PHE A 46 8.78 -0.99 -2.93
CA PHE A 46 9.74 0.08 -2.64
C PHE A 46 11.15 -0.45 -2.71
N ASP A 47 12.02 0.22 -3.43
CA ASP A 47 13.45 -0.02 -3.27
C ASP A 47 13.90 0.56 -1.93
N ARG A 48 14.94 -0.01 -1.35
CA ARG A 48 15.52 0.45 -0.08
C ARG A 48 15.83 1.94 -0.14
N GLY A 49 15.39 2.68 0.88
CA GLY A 49 15.62 4.11 1.00
C GLY A 49 14.62 4.99 0.27
N GLU A 50 13.75 4.41 -0.55
CA GLU A 50 12.71 5.18 -1.22
C GLU A 50 11.56 5.49 -0.27
N GLU A 51 10.85 6.57 -0.54
CA GLU A 51 9.80 7.04 0.36
C GLU A 51 8.62 7.67 -0.38
N ILE A 52 7.50 7.71 0.31
CA ILE A 52 6.37 8.57 -0.03
C ILE A 52 6.34 9.65 1.05
N SER A 53 6.49 10.90 0.64
CA SER A 53 6.55 12.05 1.56
C SER A 53 5.23 12.24 2.33
N THR A 54 5.29 13.03 3.39
CA THR A 54 4.14 13.27 4.26
C THR A 54 2.96 13.85 3.48
N HIS A 55 1.82 13.22 3.65
CA HIS A 55 0.55 13.62 3.06
C HIS A 55 -0.59 13.12 3.94
N ALA A 56 -1.81 13.52 3.64
CA ALA A 56 -3.00 13.03 4.33
C ALA A 56 -3.99 12.48 3.31
N SER A 57 -4.77 11.48 3.73
CA SER A 57 -5.80 10.86 2.91
C SER A 57 -7.19 11.28 3.38
N GLY A 58 -8.14 11.35 2.47
CA GLY A 58 -9.56 11.58 2.81
C GLY A 58 -10.26 10.35 3.38
N GLY A 59 -9.62 9.18 3.36
CA GLY A 59 -10.14 7.94 3.90
C GLY A 59 -9.18 7.30 4.90
N ASP A 60 -9.65 6.26 5.56
CA ASP A 60 -8.79 5.44 6.43
C ASP A 60 -7.96 4.51 5.56
N ALA A 61 -6.65 4.53 5.75
CA ALA A 61 -5.70 3.75 4.96
C ALA A 61 -5.16 2.58 5.78
N MET A 62 -5.42 1.35 5.32
CA MET A 62 -4.86 0.16 5.95
C MET A 62 -3.72 -0.37 5.10
N VAL A 63 -2.55 -0.51 5.70
CA VAL A 63 -1.38 -1.09 5.07
C VAL A 63 -1.17 -2.49 5.60
N THR A 64 -0.93 -3.44 4.70
CA THR A 64 -0.48 -4.80 5.06
C THR A 64 0.87 -5.02 4.39
N VAL A 65 1.90 -5.32 5.18
CA VAL A 65 3.24 -5.58 4.66
C VAL A 65 3.32 -7.02 4.16
N LEU A 66 3.73 -7.19 2.90
CA LEU A 66 3.82 -8.49 2.22
C LEU A 66 5.24 -9.06 2.25
N GLU A 67 6.25 -8.21 2.20
CA GLU A 67 7.67 -8.59 2.26
C GLU A 67 8.46 -7.41 2.83
N GLY A 68 9.56 -7.70 3.53
CA GLY A 68 10.47 -6.69 4.03
C GLY A 68 9.90 -5.90 5.21
N THR A 69 10.45 -4.70 5.43
CA THR A 69 10.07 -3.82 6.54
C THR A 69 9.95 -2.38 6.06
N GLY A 70 8.80 -1.77 6.35
CA GLY A 70 8.54 -0.36 6.10
C GLY A 70 8.43 0.43 7.40
N ARG A 71 8.77 1.71 7.34
CA ARG A 71 8.53 2.65 8.44
C ARG A 71 7.40 3.58 8.07
N PHE A 72 6.36 3.57 8.87
CA PHE A 72 5.14 4.36 8.67
C PHE A 72 5.06 5.42 9.77
N THR A 73 5.23 6.67 9.41
CA THR A 73 5.15 7.77 10.37
C THR A 73 3.76 8.37 10.28
N VAL A 74 2.99 8.24 11.37
CA VAL A 74 1.62 8.72 11.45
C VAL A 74 1.53 9.79 12.53
N ASP A 75 1.12 10.99 12.14
CA ASP A 75 1.02 12.14 13.04
C ASP A 75 2.30 12.35 13.84
N GLY A 76 3.46 12.21 13.18
CA GLY A 76 4.78 12.35 13.75
C GLY A 76 5.32 11.15 14.52
N VAL A 77 4.54 10.08 14.69
CA VAL A 77 4.96 8.87 15.42
C VAL A 77 5.37 7.76 14.44
N PRO A 78 6.62 7.28 14.48
CA PRO A 78 7.06 6.21 13.60
C PRO A 78 6.61 4.83 14.08
N HIS A 79 6.24 3.98 13.11
CA HIS A 79 5.86 2.59 13.34
C HIS A 79 6.59 1.72 12.33
N LEU A 80 7.28 0.68 12.80
CA LEU A 80 7.88 -0.32 11.91
C LEU A 80 6.90 -1.49 11.74
N ALA A 81 6.67 -1.88 10.51
CA ALA A 81 5.86 -3.04 10.20
C ALA A 81 6.60 -3.95 9.22
N SER A 82 6.54 -5.23 9.46
CA SER A 82 7.19 -6.27 8.67
C SER A 82 6.16 -7.27 8.13
N LYS A 83 6.63 -8.20 7.30
CA LYS A 83 5.78 -9.20 6.65
C LYS A 83 4.69 -9.76 7.55
N GLY A 84 3.44 -9.69 7.11
CA GLY A 84 2.27 -10.19 7.82
C GLY A 84 1.65 -9.22 8.82
N GLN A 85 2.28 -8.06 9.04
CA GLN A 85 1.76 -7.03 9.94
C GLN A 85 0.99 -5.97 9.18
N CYS A 86 0.03 -5.34 9.85
CA CYS A 86 -0.77 -4.27 9.27
C CYS A 86 -0.86 -3.07 10.20
N LEU A 87 -1.19 -1.92 9.62
CA LEU A 87 -1.36 -0.66 10.34
C LEU A 87 -2.47 0.13 9.66
N VAL A 88 -3.36 0.73 10.46
CA VAL A 88 -4.34 1.68 9.93
C VAL A 88 -3.86 3.10 10.19
N MET A 89 -3.81 3.88 9.12
CA MET A 89 -3.50 5.31 9.17
C MET A 89 -4.81 6.08 9.01
N PRO A 90 -5.31 6.72 10.09
CA PRO A 90 -6.63 7.37 10.06
C PRO A 90 -6.73 8.51 9.07
N ALA A 91 -7.95 8.71 8.54
CA ALA A 91 -8.27 9.83 7.65
C ALA A 91 -7.87 11.16 8.29
N GLY A 92 -7.32 12.06 7.47
CA GLY A 92 -6.94 13.40 7.89
C GLY A 92 -5.65 13.52 8.68
N LYS A 93 -5.08 12.41 9.16
CA LYS A 93 -3.79 12.47 9.85
C LYS A 93 -2.64 12.42 8.87
N PRO A 94 -1.62 13.30 9.03
CA PRO A 94 -0.46 13.27 8.15
C PRO A 94 0.32 11.97 8.34
N HIS A 95 0.74 11.36 7.23
CA HIS A 95 1.52 10.14 7.26
C HIS A 95 2.55 10.09 6.14
N ALA A 96 3.62 9.34 6.38
CA ALA A 96 4.70 9.14 5.43
C ALA A 96 5.14 7.68 5.48
N VAL A 97 5.70 7.19 4.38
CA VAL A 97 6.20 5.82 4.26
C VAL A 97 7.65 5.86 3.83
N PHE A 98 8.52 5.14 4.54
CA PHE A 98 9.94 5.03 4.22
C PHE A 98 10.35 3.55 4.16
N ALA A 99 11.07 3.18 3.11
CA ALA A 99 11.58 1.83 2.95
C ALA A 99 12.84 1.61 3.79
N GLN A 100 12.69 1.03 4.96
CA GLN A 100 13.78 0.65 5.85
C GLN A 100 14.71 -0.35 5.16
N GLU A 101 14.11 -1.22 4.37
CA GLU A 101 14.74 -2.12 3.41
C GLU A 101 13.79 -2.23 2.21
N SER A 102 14.16 -2.90 1.15
CA SER A 102 13.20 -3.16 0.07
C SER A 102 12.00 -3.88 0.63
N PHE A 103 10.79 -3.38 0.36
CA PHE A 103 9.59 -3.99 0.89
C PHE A 103 8.42 -3.85 -0.06
N LYS A 104 7.40 -4.68 0.18
CA LYS A 104 6.15 -4.65 -0.58
C LYS A 104 4.99 -4.53 0.39
N MET A 105 3.96 -3.80 -0.02
CA MET A 105 2.76 -3.61 0.79
C MET A 105 1.51 -3.58 -0.06
N LEU A 106 0.40 -3.98 0.57
CA LEU A 106 -0.96 -3.77 0.05
C LEU A 106 -1.55 -2.58 0.79
N LEU A 107 -2.06 -1.61 0.04
CA LEU A 107 -2.73 -0.44 0.61
C LEU A 107 -4.21 -0.50 0.24
N VAL A 108 -5.07 -0.44 1.25
CA VAL A 108 -6.52 -0.33 1.07
C VAL A 108 -6.98 0.96 1.73
N VAL A 109 -7.56 1.87 0.95
CA VAL A 109 -8.14 3.11 1.48
C VAL A 109 -9.65 3.00 1.38
N VAL A 110 -10.31 3.20 2.52
CA VAL A 110 -11.78 3.21 2.60
C VAL A 110 -12.22 4.65 2.78
N PHE A 111 -12.98 5.15 1.80
CA PHE A 111 -13.46 6.52 1.80
C PHE A 111 -14.83 6.63 2.48
N PRO A 112 -15.17 7.81 3.04
CA PRO A 112 -16.49 8.00 3.62
C PRO A 112 -17.56 7.87 2.53
N GLU A 113 -18.77 7.48 2.93
CA GLU A 113 -19.91 7.46 2.02
C GLU A 113 -20.19 8.87 1.49
N ALA A 114 -20.50 8.93 0.19
CA ALA A 114 -20.86 10.17 -0.46
C ALA A 114 -22.29 10.59 -0.09
#